data_1cfa9fffe3b0b0cce9a4b8e1a13999e1
#
_entry.id   1cfa9fffe3b0b0cce9a4b8e1a13999e1
#
_cell.length_a   1.000
_cell.length_b   1.000
_cell.length_c   1.000
_cell.angle_alpha   90.00
_cell.angle_beta   90.00
_cell.angle_gamma   90.00
#
_symmetry.space_group_name_H-M   'P 1'
#
loop_
_entity.id
_entity.type
_entity.pdbx_description
1 polymer ?
#
loop_
_entity_poly.entity_id
_entity_poly.type
_entity_poly.pdbx_seq_one_letter_code
_entity_poly.pdbx_strand_id
1 'polypeptide(L)'
;MKYKVKLFIFGVETFMIFCIVSTMIFTRIYNGSYVSIFHQFDKQEHLILKKKISNRDSIVIFERGEPVFFEKNHLEIRLSNRIDVIDIDIDNAGKPLTKKNIDINQRQDFIEITIHKNDGKTIVYKLNEAFNK
;
A
#
# COMPACT_ATOMS: atom_id res chain seq x y z
N MET A 1 -24.03 -10.57 52.69
CA MET A 1 -22.66 -10.99 52.36
C MET A 1 -22.56 -11.98 51.19
N LYS A 2 -23.41 -12.99 51.12
CA LYS A 2 -23.38 -14.01 50.05
C LYS A 2 -23.61 -13.46 48.63
N TYR A 3 -24.39 -12.40 48.42
CA TYR A 3 -24.66 -11.80 47.10
C TYR A 3 -23.47 -11.06 46.50
N LYS A 4 -22.74 -10.32 47.34
CA LYS A 4 -21.54 -9.57 46.90
C LYS A 4 -20.42 -10.49 46.41
N VAL A 5 -20.26 -11.64 47.09
CA VAL A 5 -19.25 -12.64 46.69
C VAL A 5 -19.63 -13.30 45.36
N LYS A 6 -20.91 -13.65 45.16
CA LYS A 6 -21.37 -14.21 43.88
C LYS A 6 -21.19 -13.24 42.71
N LEU A 7 -21.49 -11.95 42.90
CA LEU A 7 -21.31 -10.92 41.89
C LEU A 7 -19.82 -10.70 41.55
N PHE A 8 -18.96 -10.79 42.55
CA PHE A 8 -17.52 -10.68 42.36
C PHE A 8 -16.96 -11.88 41.56
N ILE A 9 -17.37 -13.10 41.91
CA ILE A 9 -16.96 -14.32 41.20
C ILE A 9 -17.43 -14.26 39.76
N PHE A 10 -18.68 -13.87 39.49
CA PHE A 10 -19.23 -13.74 38.16
C PHE A 10 -18.46 -12.68 37.31
N GLY A 11 -18.08 -11.57 37.92
CA GLY A 11 -17.25 -10.53 37.30
C GLY A 11 -15.88 -11.04 36.90
N VAL A 12 -15.22 -11.81 37.76
CA VAL A 12 -13.90 -12.40 37.49
C VAL A 12 -13.98 -13.45 36.35
N GLU A 13 -15.00 -14.32 36.40
CA GLU A 13 -15.21 -15.31 35.33
C GLU A 13 -15.45 -14.65 33.98
N THR A 14 -16.30 -13.63 33.91
CA THR A 14 -16.59 -12.89 32.68
C THR A 14 -15.34 -12.20 32.16
N PHE A 15 -14.52 -11.62 33.02
CA PHE A 15 -13.26 -10.98 32.65
C PHE A 15 -12.24 -11.99 32.12
N MET A 16 -12.13 -13.16 32.74
CA MET A 16 -11.26 -14.25 32.26
C MET A 16 -11.66 -14.74 30.88
N ILE A 17 -12.97 -14.95 30.65
CA ILE A 17 -13.48 -15.37 29.34
C ILE A 17 -13.15 -14.29 28.28
N PHE A 18 -13.36 -13.02 28.62
CA PHE A 18 -13.02 -11.92 27.72
C PHE A 18 -11.52 -11.89 27.36
N CYS A 19 -10.63 -12.10 28.34
CA CYS A 19 -9.19 -12.17 28.09
C CYS A 19 -8.82 -13.36 27.19
N ILE A 20 -9.42 -14.53 27.41
CA ILE A 20 -9.17 -15.74 26.60
C ILE A 20 -9.63 -15.51 25.17
N VAL A 21 -10.84 -14.98 24.98
CA VAL A 21 -11.39 -14.69 23.64
C VAL A 21 -10.55 -13.63 22.95
N SER A 22 -10.16 -12.57 23.63
CA SER A 22 -9.28 -11.53 23.09
C SER A 22 -7.92 -12.09 22.69
N THR A 23 -7.33 -12.96 23.50
CA THR A 23 -6.05 -13.61 23.18
C THR A 23 -6.18 -14.56 22.01
N MET A 24 -7.28 -15.31 21.89
CA MET A 24 -7.56 -16.19 20.74
C MET A 24 -7.74 -15.37 19.44
N ILE A 25 -8.45 -14.25 19.51
CA ILE A 25 -8.62 -13.35 18.39
C ILE A 25 -7.25 -12.75 18.00
N PHE A 26 -6.49 -12.29 18.99
CA PHE A 26 -5.17 -11.70 18.75
C PHE A 26 -4.17 -12.70 18.18
N THR A 27 -4.14 -13.94 18.67
CA THR A 27 -3.27 -15.00 18.12
C THR A 27 -3.70 -15.45 16.72
N ARG A 28 -4.99 -15.46 16.40
CA ARG A 28 -5.44 -15.71 15.02
C ARG A 28 -5.10 -14.56 14.09
N ILE A 29 -5.21 -13.32 14.56
CA ILE A 29 -4.80 -12.11 13.85
C ILE A 29 -3.28 -12.14 13.59
N TYR A 30 -2.49 -12.50 14.61
CA TYR A 30 -1.02 -12.50 14.51
C TYR A 30 -0.46 -13.71 13.73
N ASN A 31 -1.11 -14.87 13.79
CA ASN A 31 -0.60 -16.12 13.18
C ASN A 31 -1.06 -16.39 11.75
N GLY A 32 -1.47 -15.40 11.00
CA GLY A 32 -1.51 -15.55 9.55
C GLY A 32 -2.85 -15.40 8.83
N SER A 33 -3.98 -15.22 9.51
CA SER A 33 -5.22 -14.92 8.79
C SER A 33 -5.26 -13.46 8.31
N TYR A 34 -4.65 -12.56 9.04
CA TYR A 34 -4.52 -11.17 8.61
C TYR A 34 -3.46 -10.99 7.51
N VAL A 35 -2.33 -11.69 7.64
CA VAL A 35 -1.30 -11.69 6.60
C VAL A 35 -1.87 -12.23 5.28
N SER A 36 -2.78 -13.20 5.30
CA SER A 36 -3.39 -13.72 4.07
C SER A 36 -4.44 -12.78 3.50
N ILE A 37 -5.17 -12.03 4.34
CA ILE A 37 -6.13 -11.01 3.88
C ILE A 37 -5.35 -9.83 3.29
N PHE A 38 -4.32 -9.34 3.97
CA PHE A 38 -3.47 -8.28 3.43
C PHE A 38 -2.71 -8.73 2.17
N HIS A 39 -2.20 -9.96 2.10
CA HIS A 39 -1.63 -10.52 0.88
C HIS A 39 -2.65 -10.67 -0.27
N GLN A 40 -3.92 -10.81 0.03
CA GLN A 40 -4.97 -10.88 -0.98
C GLN A 40 -5.32 -9.48 -1.51
N PHE A 41 -5.26 -8.45 -0.66
CA PHE A 41 -5.35 -7.03 -1.05
C PHE A 41 -4.08 -6.55 -1.77
N ASP A 42 -2.91 -7.02 -1.35
CA ASP A 42 -1.61 -6.71 -1.96
C ASP A 42 -1.46 -7.20 -3.41
N LYS A 43 -2.34 -8.10 -3.85
CA LYS A 43 -2.39 -8.59 -5.24
C LYS A 43 -3.29 -7.77 -6.17
N GLN A 44 -4.07 -6.85 -5.65
CA GLN A 44 -4.90 -5.99 -6.48
C GLN A 44 -4.04 -4.88 -7.09
N GLU A 45 -3.93 -4.90 -8.41
CA GLU A 45 -3.23 -3.86 -9.16
C GLU A 45 -4.25 -2.84 -9.65
N HIS A 46 -4.09 -1.59 -9.24
CA HIS A 46 -4.89 -0.48 -9.73
C HIS A 46 -4.09 0.33 -10.74
N LEU A 47 -4.55 0.37 -11.97
CA LEU A 47 -3.93 1.20 -13.00
C LEU A 47 -4.19 2.68 -12.69
N ILE A 48 -3.12 3.42 -12.37
CA ILE A 48 -3.21 4.87 -12.14
C ILE A 48 -3.07 5.63 -13.45
N LEU A 49 -2.02 5.32 -14.22
CA LEU A 49 -1.67 6.08 -15.42
C LEU A 49 -0.99 5.20 -16.45
N LYS A 50 -1.39 5.41 -17.72
CA LYS A 50 -0.67 4.91 -18.88
C LYS A 50 -0.36 6.08 -19.80
N LYS A 51 0.92 6.33 -20.06
CA LYS A 51 1.38 7.41 -20.95
C LYS A 51 2.30 6.87 -22.03
N LYS A 52 1.98 7.18 -23.27
CA LYS A 52 2.84 6.87 -24.43
C LYS A 52 3.99 7.87 -24.45
N ILE A 53 5.22 7.39 -24.53
CA ILE A 53 6.44 8.20 -24.57
C ILE A 53 6.95 8.32 -26.00
N SER A 54 6.98 7.19 -26.73
CA SER A 54 7.38 7.13 -28.12
C SER A 54 6.43 6.24 -28.91
N ASN A 55 6.71 6.05 -30.20
CA ASN A 55 5.89 5.16 -31.03
C ASN A 55 5.92 3.71 -30.57
N ARG A 56 6.94 3.30 -29.82
CA ARG A 56 7.13 1.92 -29.33
C ARG A 56 7.07 1.80 -27.80
N ASP A 57 7.19 2.92 -27.07
CA ASP A 57 7.35 2.89 -25.61
C ASP A 57 6.20 3.58 -24.88
N SER A 58 5.75 2.95 -23.82
CA SER A 58 4.78 3.50 -22.89
C SER A 58 5.20 3.24 -21.45
N ILE A 59 4.93 4.19 -20.57
CA ILE A 59 5.01 4.02 -19.13
C ILE A 59 3.63 3.66 -18.61
N VAL A 60 3.59 2.63 -17.78
CA VAL A 60 2.39 2.23 -17.06
C VAL A 60 2.70 2.26 -15.58
N ILE A 61 1.86 2.94 -14.81
CA ILE A 61 2.01 3.07 -13.37
C ILE A 61 0.81 2.42 -12.70
N PHE A 62 1.08 1.45 -11.84
CA PHE A 62 0.12 0.75 -11.04
C PHE A 62 0.33 1.08 -9.56
N GLU A 63 -0.74 1.06 -8.80
CA GLU A 63 -0.71 0.98 -7.34
C GLU A 63 -1.06 -0.45 -6.96
N ARG A 64 -0.23 -1.08 -6.13
CA ARG A 64 -0.47 -2.40 -5.58
C ARG A 64 -1.10 -2.30 -4.20
N GLY A 65 -2.12 -3.11 -4.00
CA GLY A 65 -2.84 -3.16 -2.74
C GLY A 65 -3.77 -1.98 -2.54
N GLU A 66 -4.49 -2.02 -1.44
CA GLU A 66 -5.26 -0.87 -0.98
C GLU A 66 -4.46 -0.13 0.08
N PRO A 67 -4.30 1.19 -0.04
CA PRO A 67 -3.61 1.97 0.97
C PRO A 67 -4.38 1.88 2.29
N VAL A 68 -3.77 1.25 3.28
CA VAL A 68 -4.30 1.18 4.64
C VAL A 68 -3.64 2.26 5.48
N PHE A 69 -4.34 2.78 6.47
CA PHE A 69 -3.97 3.96 7.26
C PHE A 69 -2.54 3.98 7.83
N PHE A 70 -1.87 2.82 7.89
CA PHE A 70 -0.50 2.67 8.43
C PHE A 70 0.50 2.09 7.43
N GLU A 71 0.08 1.84 6.18
CA GLU A 71 0.96 1.30 5.15
C GLU A 71 1.28 2.34 4.10
N LYS A 72 2.46 2.18 3.51
CA LYS A 72 2.86 2.99 2.38
C LYS A 72 2.14 2.50 1.12
N ASN A 73 1.82 3.43 0.24
CA ASN A 73 1.35 3.12 -1.09
C ASN A 73 2.49 2.47 -1.88
N HIS A 74 2.22 1.36 -2.51
CA HIS A 74 3.17 0.62 -3.33
C HIS A 74 2.93 0.96 -4.80
N LEU A 75 3.85 1.72 -5.39
CA LEU A 75 3.78 2.04 -6.81
C LEU A 75 4.71 1.16 -7.61
N GLU A 76 4.17 0.57 -8.64
CA GLU A 76 4.91 -0.19 -9.64
C GLU A 76 4.92 0.57 -10.97
N ILE A 77 6.12 0.89 -11.45
CA ILE A 77 6.34 1.57 -12.72
C ILE A 77 6.88 0.55 -13.72
N ARG A 78 6.12 0.29 -14.78
CA ARG A 78 6.48 -0.62 -15.88
C ARG A 78 6.71 0.16 -17.15
N LEU A 79 7.83 -0.14 -17.82
CA LEU A 79 8.11 0.33 -19.17
C LEU A 79 7.79 -0.78 -20.16
N SER A 80 7.06 -0.47 -21.26
CA SER A 80 6.56 -1.50 -22.19
C SER A 80 7.63 -2.33 -22.89
N ASN A 81 8.87 -1.85 -22.95
CA ASN A 81 9.99 -2.53 -23.60
C ASN A 81 10.97 -3.17 -22.62
N ARG A 82 10.65 -3.22 -21.32
CA ARG A 82 11.56 -3.74 -20.31
C ARG A 82 10.88 -4.71 -19.37
N ILE A 83 11.69 -5.67 -18.94
CA ILE A 83 11.38 -6.59 -17.86
C ILE A 83 11.54 -5.87 -16.50
N ASP A 84 12.24 -4.72 -16.49
CA ASP A 84 12.55 -3.99 -15.27
C ASP A 84 11.29 -3.29 -14.74
N VAL A 85 10.92 -3.69 -13.55
CA VAL A 85 9.86 -3.09 -12.75
C VAL A 85 10.51 -2.26 -11.66
N ILE A 86 10.07 -1.03 -11.50
CA ILE A 86 10.54 -0.15 -10.44
C ILE A 86 9.45 -0.09 -9.39
N ASP A 87 9.76 -0.59 -8.20
CA ASP A 87 8.88 -0.55 -7.05
C ASP A 87 9.24 0.64 -6.16
N ILE A 88 8.24 1.42 -5.79
CA ILE A 88 8.42 2.61 -4.96
C ILE A 88 7.38 2.63 -3.85
N ASP A 89 7.86 2.77 -2.62
CA ASP A 89 7.02 2.95 -1.44
C ASP A 89 6.79 4.44 -1.17
N ILE A 90 5.53 4.85 -1.15
CA ILE A 90 5.15 6.24 -0.93
C ILE A 90 4.20 6.34 0.25
N ASP A 91 4.60 7.08 1.26
CA ASP A 91 3.70 7.46 2.34
C ASP A 91 2.77 8.59 1.86
N ASN A 92 1.53 8.23 1.55
CA ASN A 92 0.47 9.14 1.10
C ASN A 92 -0.68 9.26 2.12
N ALA A 93 -0.38 9.06 3.39
CA ALA A 93 -1.34 9.13 4.51
C ALA A 93 -2.56 8.19 4.34
N GLY A 94 -2.33 6.99 3.83
CA GLY A 94 -3.38 5.97 3.63
C GLY A 94 -4.41 6.32 2.56
N LYS A 95 -4.12 7.27 1.68
CA LYS A 95 -5.00 7.63 0.57
C LYS A 95 -4.48 7.07 -0.74
N PRO A 96 -5.34 6.55 -1.63
CA PRO A 96 -4.93 6.06 -2.93
C PRO A 96 -4.35 7.20 -3.78
N LEU A 97 -3.39 6.86 -4.60
CA LEU A 97 -2.86 7.76 -5.61
C LEU A 97 -3.74 7.72 -6.85
N THR A 98 -3.91 8.88 -7.46
CA THR A 98 -4.71 9.06 -8.66
C THR A 98 -3.86 9.65 -9.78
N LYS A 99 -4.39 9.65 -11.00
CA LYS A 99 -3.73 10.28 -12.14
C LYS A 99 -3.34 11.76 -11.88
N LYS A 100 -4.08 12.46 -11.03
CA LYS A 100 -3.80 13.87 -10.68
C LYS A 100 -2.57 14.03 -9.79
N ASN A 101 -2.14 12.96 -9.16
CA ASN A 101 -0.95 12.96 -8.30
C ASN A 101 0.34 12.70 -9.07
N ILE A 102 0.27 12.36 -10.37
CA ILE A 102 1.45 11.90 -11.12
C ILE A 102 1.61 12.72 -12.39
N ASP A 103 2.75 13.37 -12.50
CA ASP A 103 3.21 14.03 -13.72
C ASP A 103 4.40 13.28 -14.32
N ILE A 104 4.38 13.10 -15.64
CA ILE A 104 5.48 12.49 -16.39
C ILE A 104 5.96 13.48 -17.43
N ASN A 105 7.21 13.91 -17.29
CA ASN A 105 7.89 14.82 -18.18
C ASN A 105 9.04 14.11 -18.88
N GLN A 106 9.00 14.08 -20.20
CA GLN A 106 10.10 13.56 -20.99
C GLN A 106 11.12 14.67 -21.24
N ARG A 107 12.37 14.38 -20.90
CA ARG A 107 13.55 15.22 -21.22
C ARG A 107 14.41 14.50 -22.27
N GLN A 108 15.45 15.16 -22.77
CA GLN A 108 16.31 14.56 -23.79
C GLN A 108 17.03 13.29 -23.33
N ASP A 109 17.46 13.25 -22.05
CA ASP A 109 18.31 12.17 -21.52
C ASP A 109 17.62 11.35 -20.42
N PHE A 110 16.45 11.75 -19.97
CA PHE A 110 15.73 11.05 -18.90
C PHE A 110 14.24 11.35 -18.91
N ILE A 111 13.51 10.45 -18.27
CA ILE A 111 12.10 10.62 -17.99
C ILE A 111 11.97 11.02 -16.52
N GLU A 112 11.32 12.12 -16.26
CA GLU A 112 11.03 12.60 -14.92
C GLU A 112 9.62 12.25 -14.53
N ILE A 113 9.47 11.50 -13.44
CA ILE A 113 8.19 11.16 -12.84
C ILE A 113 8.07 11.93 -11.54
N THR A 114 7.12 12.84 -11.49
CA THR A 114 6.84 13.67 -10.33
C THR A 114 5.58 13.18 -9.65
N ILE A 115 5.65 12.88 -8.35
CA ILE A 115 4.54 12.39 -7.56
C ILE A 115 4.19 13.44 -6.50
N HIS A 116 2.98 13.98 -6.60
CA HIS A 116 2.42 14.95 -5.67
C HIS A 116 1.63 14.23 -4.59
N LYS A 117 2.14 14.24 -3.38
CA LYS A 117 1.49 13.61 -2.22
C LYS A 117 0.32 14.48 -1.72
N ASN A 118 -0.61 13.84 -1.03
CA ASN A 118 -1.75 14.54 -0.43
C ASN A 118 -1.37 15.47 0.73
N ASP A 119 -0.17 15.31 1.31
CA ASP A 119 0.40 16.19 2.32
C ASP A 119 1.07 17.46 1.74
N GLY A 120 0.99 17.66 0.41
CA GLY A 120 1.60 18.76 -0.30
C GLY A 120 3.07 18.57 -0.65
N LYS A 121 3.70 17.47 -0.25
CA LYS A 121 5.07 17.14 -0.60
C LYS A 121 5.15 16.54 -2.00
N THR A 122 6.28 16.72 -2.65
CA THR A 122 6.54 16.22 -3.99
C THR A 122 7.76 15.32 -3.97
N ILE A 123 7.67 14.18 -4.66
CA ILE A 123 8.78 13.25 -4.87
C ILE A 123 9.09 13.21 -6.36
N VAL A 124 10.36 13.30 -6.73
CA VAL A 124 10.79 13.28 -8.13
C VAL A 124 11.72 12.09 -8.36
N TYR A 125 11.34 11.26 -9.32
CA TYR A 125 12.14 10.15 -9.81
C TYR A 125 12.63 10.45 -11.21
N LYS A 126 13.93 10.20 -11.47
CA LYS A 126 14.54 10.35 -12.78
C LYS A 126 14.94 8.99 -13.31
N LEU A 127 14.33 8.60 -14.39
CA LEU A 127 14.65 7.39 -15.13
C LEU A 127 15.59 7.78 -16.27
N ASN A 128 16.86 7.39 -16.18
CA ASN A 128 17.83 7.69 -17.23
C ASN A 128 17.46 6.93 -18.51
N GLU A 129 17.46 7.61 -19.65
CA GLU A 129 17.31 7.03 -20.97
C GLU A 129 18.56 6.22 -21.44
N ALA A 130 19.25 5.50 -20.57
CA ALA A 130 20.12 4.42 -21.00
C ALA A 130 19.35 3.35 -21.79
N PHE A 131 18.30 3.76 -22.48
CA PHE A 131 17.14 3.03 -22.99
C PHE A 131 17.18 2.92 -24.52
N ASN A 132 18.16 3.57 -25.17
CA ASN A 132 18.33 3.54 -26.61
C ASN A 132 19.68 2.93 -26.98
N LYS A 133 19.88 1.65 -26.69
CA LYS A 133 20.86 0.87 -27.46
C LYS A 133 20.41 -0.58 -27.60
#